data_b9322bf12e446b1a42d1c2b90fddf326
#
_entry.id   b9322bf12e446b1a42d1c2b90fddf326
#
_cell.length_a   1.000
_cell.length_b   1.000
_cell.length_c   1.000
_cell.angle_alpha   90.00
_cell.angle_beta   90.00
_cell.angle_gamma   90.00
#
_symmetry.space_group_name_H-M   'P 1'
#
loop_
_entity.id
_entity.type
_entity.pdbx_description
1 polymer ?
#
loop_
_entity_poly.entity_id
_entity_poly.type
_entity_poly.pdbx_seq_one_letter_code
_entity_poly.pdbx_strand_id
1 'polypeptide(L)'
;MENKYWILITILGAVWGSAFMFIKIATPELGPIALVNIRLAVAGLIFIPFLLQEKYLKHFRSNLKNILVLSIVNTALPFSLFAYASLESSSNMLSILNGTTAIMAVVISTIWLKVKLNIFQIMGVFIGLFGIVVLANPDNVYILSLIHISEPTRLL
;
A
#
# COMPACT_ATOMS: atom_id res chain seq x y z
N MET A 1 -18.45 -17.42 1.87
CA MET A 1 -17.20 -17.06 2.61
C MET A 1 -17.57 -16.96 4.08
N GLU A 2 -16.78 -17.58 4.97
CA GLU A 2 -17.04 -17.48 6.41
C GLU A 2 -16.81 -16.06 6.91
N ASN A 3 -17.58 -15.62 7.89
CA ASN A 3 -17.53 -14.26 8.46
C ASN A 3 -16.11 -13.84 8.89
N LYS A 4 -15.28 -14.79 9.29
CA LYS A 4 -13.87 -14.53 9.66
C LYS A 4 -13.04 -13.88 8.54
N TYR A 5 -13.30 -14.21 7.27
CA TYR A 5 -12.56 -13.63 6.16
C TYR A 5 -12.93 -12.16 5.93
N TRP A 6 -14.19 -11.80 6.14
CA TRP A 6 -14.63 -10.41 6.07
C TRP A 6 -13.98 -9.56 7.14
N ILE A 7 -13.89 -10.08 8.37
CA ILE A 7 -13.20 -9.39 9.47
C ILE A 7 -11.72 -9.18 9.13
N LEU A 8 -11.04 -10.23 8.65
CA LEU A 8 -9.62 -10.15 8.28
C LEU A 8 -9.36 -9.14 7.15
N ILE A 9 -10.22 -9.11 6.11
CA ILE A 9 -10.11 -8.15 5.01
C ILE A 9 -10.32 -6.72 5.52
N THR A 10 -11.29 -6.50 6.40
CA THR A 10 -11.55 -5.19 6.98
C THR A 10 -10.37 -4.70 7.82
N ILE A 11 -9.82 -5.55 8.70
CA ILE A 11 -8.63 -5.23 9.50
C ILE A 11 -7.44 -4.94 8.59
N LEU A 12 -7.20 -5.78 7.59
CA LEU A 12 -6.11 -5.58 6.63
C LEU A 12 -6.27 -4.24 5.88
N GLY A 13 -7.47 -3.93 5.43
CA GLY A 13 -7.77 -2.66 4.76
C GLY A 13 -7.54 -1.45 5.67
N ALA A 14 -7.94 -1.52 6.94
CA ALA A 14 -7.70 -0.46 7.91
C ALA A 14 -6.19 -0.26 8.17
N VAL A 15 -5.43 -1.34 8.37
CA VAL A 15 -3.97 -1.28 8.59
C VAL A 15 -3.25 -0.72 7.36
N TRP A 16 -3.60 -1.17 6.17
CA TRP A 16 -2.98 -0.67 4.94
C TRP A 16 -3.38 0.77 4.63
N GLY A 17 -4.64 1.13 4.82
CA GLY A 17 -5.12 2.49 4.61
C GLY A 17 -4.45 3.50 5.55
N SER A 18 -4.29 3.16 6.83
CA SER A 18 -3.60 4.00 7.81
C SER A 18 -2.11 4.19 7.51
N ALA A 19 -1.46 3.24 6.79
CA ALA A 19 -0.04 3.31 6.47
C ALA A 19 0.33 4.59 5.70
N PHE A 20 -0.52 5.06 4.76
CA PHE A 20 -0.26 6.28 4.01
C PHE A 20 -0.36 7.54 4.86
N MET A 21 -1.25 7.55 5.84
CA MET A 21 -1.34 8.63 6.83
C MET A 21 -0.06 8.69 7.66
N PHE A 22 0.41 7.57 8.18
CA PHE A 22 1.66 7.51 8.95
C PHE A 22 2.89 7.89 8.11
N ILE A 23 2.96 7.48 6.84
CA ILE A 23 4.02 7.93 5.93
C ILE A 23 3.99 9.45 5.82
N LYS A 24 2.84 10.07 5.58
CA LYS A 24 2.71 11.53 5.43
C LYS A 24 3.14 12.29 6.68
N ILE A 25 2.85 11.77 7.87
CA ILE A 25 3.21 12.39 9.14
C ILE A 25 4.71 12.21 9.46
N ALA A 26 5.24 11.01 9.24
CA ALA A 26 6.60 10.68 9.67
C ALA A 26 7.68 11.07 8.65
N THR A 27 7.36 11.18 7.36
CA THR A 27 8.37 11.49 6.33
C THR A 27 9.03 12.85 6.50
N PRO A 28 8.33 13.95 6.85
CA PRO A 28 8.96 15.26 7.07
C PRO A 28 9.97 15.24 8.22
N GLU A 29 9.70 14.46 9.26
CA GLU A 29 10.56 14.40 10.46
C GLU A 29 11.79 13.51 10.26
N LEU A 30 11.59 12.33 9.70
CA LEU A 30 12.62 11.30 9.58
C LEU A 30 13.35 11.33 8.23
N GLY A 31 12.75 11.92 7.23
CA GLY A 31 13.18 11.81 5.84
C GLY A 31 12.73 10.48 5.18
N PRO A 32 12.56 10.50 3.84
CA PRO A 32 12.00 9.35 3.11
C PRO A 32 12.81 8.06 3.27
N ILE A 33 14.13 8.15 3.12
CA ILE A 33 15.02 6.97 3.17
C ILE A 33 15.09 6.40 4.58
N ALA A 34 15.23 7.24 5.60
CA ALA A 34 15.31 6.78 6.99
C ALA A 34 14.00 6.11 7.42
N LEU A 35 12.86 6.67 7.08
CA LEU A 35 11.55 6.10 7.36
C LEU A 35 11.40 4.68 6.76
N VAL A 36 11.76 4.51 5.49
CA VAL A 36 11.68 3.20 4.83
C VAL A 36 12.63 2.20 5.46
N ASN A 37 13.87 2.60 5.75
CA ASN A 37 14.85 1.74 6.40
C ASN A 37 14.40 1.30 7.81
N ILE A 38 13.86 2.19 8.62
CA ILE A 38 13.33 1.86 9.94
C ILE A 38 12.19 0.85 9.83
N ARG A 39 11.24 1.07 8.94
CA ARG A 39 10.12 0.15 8.71
C ARG A 39 10.58 -1.24 8.28
N LEU A 40 11.54 -1.32 7.35
CA LEU A 40 12.09 -2.58 6.87
C LEU A 40 12.92 -3.27 7.96
N ALA A 41 13.69 -2.51 8.76
CA ALA A 41 14.47 -3.05 9.86
C ALA A 41 13.56 -3.66 10.95
N VAL A 42 12.52 -2.94 11.36
CA VAL A 42 11.55 -3.42 12.36
C VAL A 42 10.85 -4.69 11.84
N ALA A 43 10.37 -4.69 10.60
CA ALA A 43 9.78 -5.88 10.00
C ALA A 43 10.77 -7.05 9.93
N GLY A 44 12.02 -6.79 9.52
CA GLY A 44 13.07 -7.79 9.48
C GLY A 44 13.35 -8.40 10.85
N LEU A 45 13.47 -7.59 11.88
CA LEU A 45 13.69 -8.05 13.27
C LEU A 45 12.58 -9.00 13.74
N ILE A 46 11.32 -8.68 13.44
CA ILE A 46 10.17 -9.53 13.78
C ILE A 46 10.25 -10.89 13.07
N PHE A 47 10.75 -10.94 11.84
CA PHE A 47 10.83 -12.16 11.05
C PHE A 47 12.12 -12.98 11.27
N ILE A 48 13.15 -12.44 11.95
CA ILE A 48 14.39 -13.17 12.26
C ILE A 48 14.13 -14.54 12.92
N PRO A 49 13.28 -14.67 13.97
CA PRO A 49 13.06 -15.97 14.62
C PRO A 49 12.52 -17.04 13.66
N PHE A 50 11.72 -16.64 12.69
CA PHE A 50 11.18 -17.55 11.68
C PHE A 50 12.27 -17.94 10.67
N LEU A 51 13.13 -17.00 10.28
CA LEU A 51 14.22 -17.23 9.33
C LEU A 51 15.28 -18.17 9.89
N LEU A 52 15.54 -18.15 11.21
CA LEU A 52 16.55 -18.98 11.87
C LEU A 52 16.19 -20.47 11.93
N GLN A 53 14.96 -20.86 11.61
CA GLN A 53 14.61 -22.26 11.47
C GLN A 53 15.36 -22.86 10.27
N GLU A 54 16.01 -24.01 10.43
CA GLU A 54 16.88 -24.64 9.44
C GLU A 54 16.25 -24.75 8.04
N LYS A 55 14.97 -25.10 7.99
CA LYS A 55 14.21 -25.24 6.74
C LYS A 55 14.20 -23.94 5.93
N TYR A 56 13.91 -22.81 6.59
CA TYR A 56 13.81 -21.50 5.90
C TYR A 56 15.18 -20.93 5.63
N LEU A 57 16.14 -21.11 6.54
CA LEU A 57 17.51 -20.63 6.36
C LEU A 57 18.20 -21.28 5.17
N LYS A 58 18.03 -22.60 4.98
CA LYS A 58 18.55 -23.31 3.81
C LYS A 58 17.96 -22.77 2.51
N HIS A 59 16.64 -22.60 2.48
CA HIS A 59 15.95 -22.06 1.30
C HIS A 59 16.34 -20.60 1.00
N PHE A 60 16.47 -19.78 2.04
CA PHE A 60 16.93 -18.39 1.93
C PHE A 60 18.31 -18.32 1.30
N ARG A 61 19.28 -19.10 1.81
CA ARG A 61 20.65 -19.11 1.30
C ARG A 61 20.72 -19.57 -0.16
N SER A 62 19.95 -20.58 -0.55
CA SER A 62 19.95 -21.10 -1.92
C SER A 62 19.33 -20.12 -2.94
N ASN A 63 18.46 -19.23 -2.51
CA ASN A 63 17.74 -18.29 -3.37
C ASN A 63 18.06 -16.81 -3.08
N LEU A 64 19.16 -16.53 -2.39
CA LEU A 64 19.49 -15.19 -1.88
C LEU A 64 19.45 -14.12 -2.98
N LYS A 65 20.02 -14.40 -4.16
CA LYS A 65 20.02 -13.45 -5.27
C LYS A 65 18.60 -13.08 -5.73
N ASN A 66 17.75 -14.06 -5.90
CA ASN A 66 16.37 -13.84 -6.35
C ASN A 66 15.55 -13.10 -5.28
N ILE A 67 15.76 -13.45 -4.00
CA ILE A 67 15.12 -12.79 -2.87
C ILE A 67 15.56 -11.32 -2.79
N LEU A 68 16.85 -11.03 -2.95
CA LEU A 68 17.36 -9.67 -2.93
C LEU A 68 16.77 -8.82 -4.08
N VAL A 69 16.79 -9.34 -5.30
CA VAL A 69 16.21 -8.64 -6.46
C VAL A 69 14.73 -8.37 -6.22
N LEU A 70 13.98 -9.39 -5.78
CA LEU A 70 12.56 -9.27 -5.51
C LEU A 70 12.30 -8.25 -4.39
N SER A 71 13.07 -8.26 -3.31
CA SER A 71 12.92 -7.32 -2.20
C SER A 71 13.20 -5.89 -2.61
N ILE A 72 14.21 -5.65 -3.44
CA ILE A 72 14.52 -4.31 -3.94
C ILE A 72 13.41 -3.81 -4.84
N VAL A 73 13.02 -4.61 -5.85
CA VAL A 73 12.05 -4.18 -6.87
C VAL A 73 10.63 -4.08 -6.31
N ASN A 74 10.23 -5.03 -5.45
CA ASN A 74 8.85 -5.12 -4.96
C ASN A 74 8.61 -4.39 -3.64
N THR A 75 9.67 -4.07 -2.89
CA THR A 75 9.51 -3.47 -1.56
C THR A 75 10.31 -2.18 -1.43
N ALA A 76 11.64 -2.24 -1.50
CA ALA A 76 12.48 -1.07 -1.19
C ALA A 76 12.22 0.10 -2.14
N LEU A 77 12.19 -0.15 -3.43
CA LEU A 77 12.00 0.88 -4.45
C LEU A 77 10.59 1.50 -4.38
N PRO A 78 9.47 0.75 -4.40
CA PRO A 78 8.14 1.35 -4.34
C PRO A 78 7.90 2.14 -3.05
N PHE A 79 8.29 1.60 -1.90
CA PHE A 79 8.10 2.32 -0.63
C PHE A 79 8.95 3.59 -0.54
N SER A 80 10.15 3.58 -1.10
CA SER A 80 10.97 4.80 -1.18
C SER A 80 10.30 5.85 -2.07
N LEU A 81 9.78 5.46 -3.22
CA LEU A 81 9.05 6.37 -4.12
C LEU A 81 7.80 6.94 -3.45
N PHE A 82 7.02 6.12 -2.75
CA PHE A 82 5.86 6.59 -1.97
C PHE A 82 6.28 7.55 -0.85
N ALA A 83 7.38 7.29 -0.15
CA ALA A 83 7.88 8.17 0.89
C ALA A 83 8.34 9.52 0.32
N TYR A 84 9.04 9.53 -0.82
CA TYR A 84 9.39 10.78 -1.51
C TYR A 84 8.15 11.53 -1.99
N ALA A 85 7.21 10.84 -2.64
CA ALA A 85 5.97 11.44 -3.12
C ALA A 85 5.13 12.02 -1.97
N SER A 86 5.22 11.47 -0.76
CA SER A 86 4.48 11.96 0.41
C SER A 86 4.90 13.34 0.87
N LEU A 87 6.08 13.83 0.50
CA LEU A 87 6.52 15.19 0.83
C LEU A 87 5.62 16.24 0.18
N GLU A 88 5.22 16.02 -1.06
CA GLU A 88 4.46 16.99 -1.85
C GLU A 88 2.99 16.58 -2.05
N SER A 89 2.67 15.28 -1.94
CA SER A 89 1.33 14.74 -2.18
C SER A 89 0.57 14.52 -0.89
N SER A 90 -0.77 14.57 -0.97
CA SER A 90 -1.64 14.20 0.16
C SER A 90 -1.69 12.68 0.37
N SER A 91 -2.03 12.23 1.59
CA SER A 91 -2.25 10.81 1.89
C SER A 91 -3.32 10.19 1.00
N ASN A 92 -4.37 10.97 0.67
CA ASN A 92 -5.44 10.52 -0.23
C ASN A 92 -4.90 10.24 -1.64
N MET A 93 -4.07 11.12 -2.18
CA MET A 93 -3.47 10.92 -3.51
C MET A 93 -2.58 9.68 -3.54
N LEU A 94 -1.77 9.45 -2.49
CA LEU A 94 -0.94 8.26 -2.37
C LEU A 94 -1.78 6.98 -2.29
N SER A 95 -2.89 7.01 -1.56
CA SER A 95 -3.83 5.89 -1.45
C SER A 95 -4.50 5.59 -2.79
N ILE A 96 -4.90 6.61 -3.54
CA ILE A 96 -5.48 6.49 -4.88
C ILE A 96 -4.47 5.86 -5.84
N LEU A 97 -3.23 6.36 -5.87
CA LEU A 97 -2.16 5.80 -6.69
C LEU A 97 -1.88 4.33 -6.34
N ASN A 98 -1.86 4.00 -5.04
CA ASN A 98 -1.70 2.61 -4.63
C ASN A 98 -2.89 1.74 -5.06
N GLY A 99 -4.11 2.25 -5.02
CA GLY A 99 -5.32 1.55 -5.50
C GLY A 99 -5.24 1.17 -6.98
N THR A 100 -4.60 2.00 -7.82
CA THR A 100 -4.41 1.70 -9.24
C THR A 100 -3.52 0.48 -9.47
N THR A 101 -2.61 0.16 -8.55
CA THR A 101 -1.72 -1.01 -8.68
C THR A 101 -2.50 -2.32 -8.72
N ALA A 102 -3.59 -2.44 -7.95
CA ALA A 102 -4.44 -3.62 -7.98
C ALA A 102 -5.08 -3.84 -9.36
N ILE A 103 -5.52 -2.76 -9.99
CA ILE A 103 -6.12 -2.79 -11.34
C ILE A 103 -5.05 -3.16 -12.37
N MET A 104 -3.87 -2.53 -12.29
CA MET A 104 -2.75 -2.85 -13.18
C MET A 104 -2.31 -4.31 -13.01
N ALA A 105 -2.29 -4.84 -11.78
CA ALA A 105 -1.99 -6.24 -11.54
C ALA A 105 -2.98 -7.18 -12.23
N VAL A 106 -4.28 -6.87 -12.23
CA VAL A 106 -5.30 -7.64 -12.94
C VAL A 106 -5.08 -7.58 -14.46
N VAL A 107 -4.83 -6.39 -15.01
CA VAL A 107 -4.57 -6.20 -16.46
C VAL A 107 -3.33 -7.00 -16.88
N ILE A 108 -2.22 -6.86 -16.17
CA ILE A 108 -0.98 -7.57 -16.46
C ILE A 108 -1.17 -9.09 -16.32
N SER A 109 -1.85 -9.54 -15.27
CA SER A 109 -2.13 -10.98 -15.08
C SER A 109 -2.95 -11.56 -16.22
N THR A 110 -3.92 -10.80 -16.75
CA THR A 110 -4.75 -11.25 -17.86
C THR A 110 -3.97 -11.32 -19.16
N ILE A 111 -3.15 -10.30 -19.44
CA ILE A 111 -2.39 -10.21 -20.71
C ILE A 111 -1.18 -11.15 -20.69
N TRP A 112 -0.38 -11.12 -19.62
CA TRP A 112 0.89 -11.85 -19.55
C TRP A 112 0.73 -13.29 -19.08
N LEU A 113 -0.01 -13.50 -17.99
CA LEU A 113 -0.21 -14.83 -17.42
C LEU A 113 -1.42 -15.55 -18.04
N LYS A 114 -2.16 -14.90 -18.96
CA LYS A 114 -3.35 -15.44 -19.63
C LYS A 114 -4.40 -15.98 -18.63
N VAL A 115 -4.49 -15.36 -17.46
CA VAL A 115 -5.49 -15.71 -16.45
C VAL A 115 -6.88 -15.32 -16.98
N LYS A 116 -7.79 -16.28 -17.03
CA LYS A 116 -9.17 -16.00 -17.43
C LYS A 116 -9.93 -15.38 -16.26
N LEU A 117 -10.46 -14.20 -16.47
CA LEU A 117 -11.28 -13.49 -15.49
C LEU A 117 -12.73 -13.97 -15.59
N ASN A 118 -13.36 -14.17 -14.43
CA ASN A 118 -14.80 -14.35 -14.34
C ASN A 118 -15.50 -12.99 -14.51
N ILE A 119 -16.75 -13.01 -14.98
CA ILE A 119 -17.54 -11.79 -15.17
C ILE A 119 -17.65 -10.94 -13.91
N PHE A 120 -17.78 -11.55 -12.73
CA PHE A 120 -17.79 -10.84 -11.44
C PHE A 120 -16.46 -10.13 -11.12
N GLN A 121 -15.32 -10.70 -11.53
CA GLN A 121 -14.02 -10.08 -11.37
C GLN A 121 -13.89 -8.87 -12.30
N ILE A 122 -14.36 -8.97 -13.53
CA ILE A 122 -14.38 -7.87 -14.49
C ILE A 122 -15.25 -6.73 -13.96
N MET A 123 -16.46 -7.02 -13.47
CA MET A 123 -17.32 -6.02 -12.85
C MET A 123 -16.64 -5.35 -11.64
N GLY A 124 -15.96 -6.13 -10.79
CA GLY A 124 -15.20 -5.60 -9.64
C GLY A 124 -14.10 -4.63 -10.05
N VAL A 125 -13.39 -4.90 -11.15
CA VAL A 125 -12.37 -4.00 -11.70
C VAL A 125 -12.99 -2.68 -12.17
N PHE A 126 -14.11 -2.72 -12.88
CA PHE A 126 -14.80 -1.51 -13.33
C PHE A 126 -15.37 -0.69 -12.17
N ILE A 127 -15.95 -1.34 -11.16
CA ILE A 127 -16.43 -0.67 -9.95
C ILE A 127 -15.25 -0.02 -9.20
N GLY A 128 -14.12 -0.73 -9.08
CA GLY A 128 -12.89 -0.20 -8.47
C GLY A 128 -12.33 1.00 -9.23
N LEU A 129 -12.27 0.94 -10.56
CA LEU A 129 -11.87 2.07 -11.41
C LEU A 129 -12.78 3.28 -11.20
N PHE A 130 -14.10 3.07 -11.23
CA PHE A 130 -15.07 4.12 -10.99
C PHE A 130 -14.87 4.75 -9.60
N GLY A 131 -14.66 3.93 -8.56
CA GLY A 131 -14.37 4.41 -7.20
C GLY A 131 -13.11 5.29 -7.15
N ILE A 132 -12.03 4.90 -7.84
CA ILE A 132 -10.80 5.69 -7.93
C ILE A 132 -11.04 7.03 -8.63
N VAL A 133 -11.78 7.04 -9.75
CA VAL A 133 -12.12 8.27 -10.48
C VAL A 133 -12.94 9.21 -9.61
N VAL A 134 -13.94 8.68 -8.89
CA VAL A 134 -14.75 9.48 -7.95
C VAL A 134 -13.90 10.07 -6.82
N LEU A 135 -12.98 9.30 -6.26
CA LEU A 135 -12.07 9.78 -5.20
C LEU A 135 -11.03 10.78 -5.71
N ALA A 136 -10.60 10.64 -6.95
CA ALA A 136 -9.61 11.54 -7.56
C ALA A 136 -10.18 12.90 -7.96
N ASN A 137 -11.52 13.05 -7.97
CA ASN A 137 -12.14 14.33 -8.32
C ASN A 137 -11.92 15.36 -7.18
N PRO A 138 -11.27 16.51 -7.47
CA PRO A 138 -10.99 17.55 -6.47
C PRO A 138 -12.24 18.06 -5.74
N ASP A 139 -13.37 18.15 -6.42
CA ASP A 139 -14.62 18.64 -5.84
C ASP A 139 -15.17 17.73 -4.74
N ASN A 140 -14.95 16.43 -4.84
CA ASN A 140 -15.32 15.47 -3.79
C ASN A 140 -14.43 15.57 -2.54
N VAL A 141 -13.19 16.04 -2.69
CA VAL A 141 -12.28 16.27 -1.56
C VAL A 141 -12.78 17.45 -0.71
N TYR A 142 -13.37 18.48 -1.32
CA TYR A 142 -13.98 19.59 -0.59
C TYR A 142 -15.24 19.18 0.19
N ILE A 143 -16.07 18.31 -0.38
CA ILE A 143 -17.26 17.80 0.31
C ILE A 143 -16.86 16.94 1.51
N LEU A 144 -15.86 16.07 1.38
CA LEU A 144 -15.34 15.26 2.49
C LEU A 144 -14.62 16.12 3.53
N SER A 145 -13.95 17.20 3.14
CA SER A 145 -13.34 18.14 4.08
C SER A 145 -14.38 18.99 4.81
N LEU A 146 -15.53 19.28 4.20
CA LEU A 146 -16.65 19.93 4.86
C LEU A 146 -17.29 19.05 5.97
N ILE A 147 -17.23 17.74 5.83
CA ILE A 147 -17.67 16.80 6.88
C ILE A 147 -16.63 16.72 8.02
N HIS A 148 -15.37 17.08 7.77
CA HIS A 148 -14.28 17.16 8.76
C HIS A 148 -14.04 18.58 9.28
N ILE A 149 -15.01 19.51 9.12
CA ILE A 149 -14.92 20.82 9.72
C ILE A 149 -15.08 20.70 11.23
N SER A 150 -13.96 20.55 11.89
CA SER A 150 -13.65 21.27 13.11
C SER A 150 -12.15 21.57 13.16
N GLU A 151 -11.63 22.32 12.20
CA GLU A 151 -10.51 23.18 12.55
C GLU A 151 -11.09 24.36 13.32
N PRO A 152 -10.84 24.45 14.62
CA PRO A 152 -11.08 25.69 15.33
C PRO A 152 -10.03 26.68 14.82
N THR A 153 -10.52 27.56 13.94
CA THR A 153 -10.05 28.94 13.77
C THR A 153 -8.64 29.23 14.32
N ARG A 154 -7.69 29.45 13.41
CA ARG A 154 -6.69 30.47 13.65
C ARG A 154 -7.43 31.80 13.89
N LEU A 155 -7.68 32.12 15.13
CA LEU A 155 -7.88 33.47 15.62
C LEU A 155 -6.96 33.66 16.80
N LEU A 156 -5.98 34.46 16.55
CA LEU A 156 -5.10 35.35 17.29
C LEU A 156 -3.65 35.18 16.92
#